data_82cd27c75fadb335d5311d0e48e6310d
#
_entry.id   82cd27c75fadb335d5311d0e48e6310d
#
_cell.length_a   1.000
_cell.length_b   1.000
_cell.length_c   1.000
_cell.angle_alpha   90.00
_cell.angle_beta   90.00
_cell.angle_gamma   90.00
#
_symmetry.space_group_name_H-M   'P 1'
#
loop_
_entity.id
_entity.type
_entity.pdbx_description
1 polymer ?
#
loop_
_entity_poly.entity_id
_entity_poly.type
_entity_poly.pdbx_seq_one_letter_code
_entity_poly.pdbx_strand_id
1 'polypeptide(L)'
;MKKFYTMENFLKSGYYNIPRLILDSERSSCEKTALRARILRYFYEKVYFAKGEVMFNGRRYLCFRGEFIASQRELAEYFNLDRQQWTRIIAEFTSENILKIERVRGGSRFSIVAYDCIVGKKSAQYKQANGGDKAAEEAASKAKK
;
A
#
# COMPACT_ATOMS: atom_id res chain seq x y z
N MET A 1 14.67 30.31 -11.37
CA MET A 1 14.41 29.16 -10.54
C MET A 1 13.58 28.13 -11.27
N LYS A 2 13.95 26.89 -11.14
CA LYS A 2 13.27 25.84 -11.83
C LYS A 2 11.91 25.56 -11.19
N LYS A 3 10.90 25.39 -11.99
CA LYS A 3 9.60 25.06 -11.44
C LYS A 3 9.45 23.56 -11.32
N PHE A 4 9.02 23.12 -10.15
CA PHE A 4 8.76 21.71 -9.94
C PHE A 4 7.36 21.31 -10.35
N TYR A 5 6.40 22.23 -10.20
CA TYR A 5 5.00 21.90 -10.41
C TYR A 5 4.56 22.29 -11.80
N THR A 6 4.97 21.48 -12.78
CA THR A 6 4.51 21.64 -14.14
C THR A 6 3.69 20.42 -14.51
N MET A 7 2.83 20.56 -15.49
CA MET A 7 2.02 19.44 -15.94
C MET A 7 2.90 18.30 -16.39
N GLU A 8 4.00 18.60 -17.04
CA GLU A 8 4.91 17.58 -17.51
C GLU A 8 5.51 16.79 -16.35
N ASN A 9 5.90 17.49 -15.30
CA ASN A 9 6.46 16.81 -14.14
C ASN A 9 5.41 15.95 -13.44
N PHE A 10 4.18 16.41 -13.35
CA PHE A 10 3.12 15.61 -12.77
C PHE A 10 2.92 14.33 -13.57
N LEU A 11 2.91 14.42 -14.88
CA LEU A 11 2.68 13.26 -15.72
C LEU A 11 3.83 12.27 -15.61
N LYS A 12 5.05 12.77 -15.53
CA LYS A 12 6.21 11.90 -15.44
C LYS A 12 6.32 11.21 -14.10
N SER A 13 5.98 11.89 -13.03
CA SER A 13 6.17 11.33 -11.70
C SER A 13 5.10 10.33 -11.32
N GLY A 14 3.97 10.30 -12.05
CA GLY A 14 2.91 9.37 -11.71
C GLY A 14 2.13 9.81 -10.50
N TYR A 15 1.38 8.89 -9.94
CA TYR A 15 0.55 9.19 -8.79
C TYR A 15 0.25 7.91 -8.01
N TYR A 16 -0.21 8.10 -6.78
CA TYR A 16 -0.62 6.99 -5.93
C TYR A 16 -2.12 7.05 -5.73
N ASN A 17 -2.74 5.89 -5.63
CA ASN A 17 -4.15 5.79 -5.27
C ASN A 17 -4.24 5.51 -3.79
N ILE A 18 -4.66 6.50 -3.01
CA ILE A 18 -4.72 6.37 -1.57
C ILE A 18 -6.13 6.71 -1.12
N PRO A 19 -6.73 5.88 -0.26
CA PRO A 19 -8.09 6.15 0.20
C PRO A 19 -8.21 7.52 0.84
N ARG A 20 -9.29 8.20 0.52
CA ARG A 20 -9.52 9.54 1.05
C ARG A 20 -9.55 9.55 2.57
N LEU A 21 -10.11 8.52 3.17
CA LEU A 21 -10.17 8.45 4.62
C LEU A 21 -8.80 8.55 5.27
N ILE A 22 -7.81 7.91 4.64
CA ILE A 22 -6.45 7.95 5.17
C ILE A 22 -5.92 9.37 5.15
N LEU A 23 -6.11 10.06 4.04
CA LEU A 23 -5.62 11.42 3.93
C LEU A 23 -6.34 12.36 4.89
N ASP A 24 -7.64 12.16 5.05
CA ASP A 24 -8.40 12.98 5.99
C ASP A 24 -7.99 12.72 7.42
N SER A 25 -7.74 11.46 7.74
CA SER A 25 -7.35 11.09 9.10
C SER A 25 -5.97 11.62 9.46
N GLU A 26 -5.12 11.77 8.46
CA GLU A 26 -3.78 12.27 8.71
C GLU A 26 -3.80 13.73 9.17
N ARG A 27 -4.86 14.43 8.84
CA ARG A 27 -5.03 15.83 9.27
C ARG A 27 -5.78 15.95 10.59
N SER A 28 -6.06 14.83 11.24
CA SER A 28 -6.78 14.84 12.50
C SER A 28 -5.96 15.51 13.60
N SER A 29 -6.63 16.15 14.52
CA SER A 29 -5.95 16.72 15.67
C SER A 29 -5.58 15.66 16.69
N CYS A 30 -6.14 14.47 16.56
CA CYS A 30 -5.78 13.35 17.42
C CYS A 30 -4.50 12.73 16.89
N GLU A 31 -3.43 12.83 17.66
CA GLU A 31 -2.13 12.35 17.22
C GLU A 31 -2.12 10.87 16.92
N LYS A 32 -2.86 10.08 17.67
CA LYS A 32 -2.91 8.66 17.43
C LYS A 32 -3.53 8.36 16.08
N THR A 33 -4.62 9.04 15.77
CA THR A 33 -5.28 8.85 14.48
C THR A 33 -4.37 9.29 13.35
N ALA A 34 -3.74 10.45 13.51
CA ALA A 34 -2.87 10.98 12.46
C ALA A 34 -1.67 10.07 12.22
N LEU A 35 -1.10 9.53 13.29
CA LEU A 35 0.05 8.65 13.15
C LEU A 35 -0.32 7.37 12.41
N ARG A 36 -1.45 6.76 12.78
CA ARG A 36 -1.86 5.54 12.11
C ARG A 36 -2.15 5.79 10.65
N ALA A 37 -2.76 6.91 10.34
CA ALA A 37 -3.04 7.26 8.96
C ALA A 37 -1.75 7.47 8.18
N ARG A 38 -0.73 8.08 8.79
CA ARG A 38 0.54 8.32 8.14
C ARG A 38 1.24 6.99 7.82
N ILE A 39 1.15 6.03 8.74
CA ILE A 39 1.73 4.71 8.51
C ILE A 39 1.01 4.02 7.36
N LEU A 40 -0.32 4.08 7.34
CA LEU A 40 -1.06 3.44 6.26
C LEU A 40 -0.79 4.11 4.92
N ARG A 41 -0.66 5.43 4.90
CA ARG A 41 -0.34 6.12 3.66
C ARG A 41 1.01 5.65 3.14
N TYR A 42 1.98 5.48 4.04
CA TYR A 42 3.29 5.00 3.65
C TYR A 42 3.18 3.61 3.01
N PHE A 43 2.36 2.73 3.59
CA PHE A 43 2.18 1.39 3.03
C PHE A 43 1.57 1.47 1.64
N TYR A 44 0.57 2.32 1.45
CA TYR A 44 -0.03 2.47 0.13
C TYR A 44 0.96 3.02 -0.89
N GLU A 45 1.92 3.78 -0.43
CA GLU A 45 2.95 4.31 -1.33
C GLU A 45 3.98 3.27 -1.71
N LYS A 46 4.23 2.31 -0.82
CA LYS A 46 5.30 1.36 -1.04
C LYS A 46 4.89 0.07 -1.72
N VAL A 47 3.61 -0.28 -1.66
CA VAL A 47 3.19 -1.55 -2.25
C VAL A 47 3.30 -1.50 -3.75
N TYR A 48 3.47 -2.65 -4.34
CA TYR A 48 3.62 -2.77 -5.78
C TYR A 48 2.28 -2.66 -6.48
N PHE A 49 2.28 -1.95 -7.60
CA PHE A 49 1.08 -1.88 -8.43
C PHE A 49 0.88 -3.14 -9.22
N ALA A 50 1.94 -3.89 -9.43
CA ALA A 50 1.89 -5.09 -10.25
C ALA A 50 2.88 -6.08 -9.69
N LYS A 51 2.73 -7.32 -10.12
CA LYS A 51 3.65 -8.36 -9.70
C LYS A 51 5.06 -8.00 -10.14
N GLY A 52 6.02 -8.20 -9.28
CA GLY A 52 7.41 -7.93 -9.59
C GLY A 52 8.34 -8.62 -8.62
N GLU A 53 9.62 -8.59 -8.94
CA GLU A 53 10.63 -9.19 -8.09
C GLU A 53 11.38 -8.11 -7.34
N VAL A 54 11.77 -8.42 -6.12
CA VAL A 54 12.50 -7.49 -5.28
C VAL A 54 13.62 -8.24 -4.57
N MET A 55 14.75 -7.58 -4.41
CA MET A 55 15.86 -8.13 -3.64
C MET A 55 15.77 -7.61 -2.22
N PHE A 56 15.82 -8.51 -1.27
CA PHE A 56 15.78 -8.14 0.13
C PHE A 56 16.70 -9.08 0.90
N ASN A 57 17.68 -8.51 1.58
CA ASN A 57 18.68 -9.27 2.34
C ASN A 57 19.32 -10.34 1.46
N GLY A 58 19.67 -9.96 0.24
CA GLY A 58 20.38 -10.86 -0.64
C GLY A 58 19.54 -11.95 -1.26
N ARG A 59 18.26 -11.96 -1.02
CA ARG A 59 17.35 -12.92 -1.60
C ARG A 59 16.36 -12.26 -2.51
N ARG A 60 15.91 -13.01 -3.49
CA ARG A 60 14.95 -12.53 -4.46
C ARG A 60 13.56 -12.99 -4.04
N TYR A 61 12.64 -12.05 -3.95
CA TYR A 61 11.27 -12.35 -3.56
C TYR A 61 10.32 -11.85 -4.63
N LEU A 62 9.22 -12.57 -4.80
CA LEU A 62 8.17 -12.15 -5.70
C LEU A 62 7.11 -11.45 -4.88
N CYS A 63 6.81 -10.21 -5.25
CA CYS A 63 5.73 -9.46 -4.60
C CYS A 63 4.60 -9.30 -5.59
N PHE A 64 3.40 -9.54 -5.09
CA PHE A 64 2.22 -9.34 -5.91
C PHE A 64 1.66 -7.95 -5.65
N ARG A 65 0.64 -7.60 -6.40
CA ARG A 65 0.02 -6.30 -6.26
C ARG A 65 -0.47 -6.11 -4.84
N GLY A 66 -0.17 -4.96 -4.27
CA GLY A 66 -0.57 -4.66 -2.90
C GLY A 66 0.36 -5.18 -1.83
N GLU A 67 1.54 -5.67 -2.20
CA GLU A 67 2.51 -6.22 -1.27
C GLU A 67 3.83 -5.47 -1.32
N PHE A 68 4.56 -5.49 -0.22
CA PHE A 68 5.95 -5.08 -0.24
C PHE A 68 6.67 -5.74 0.93
N ILE A 69 8.00 -5.77 0.87
CA ILE A 69 8.82 -6.41 1.88
C ILE A 69 9.70 -5.35 2.53
N ALA A 70 9.76 -5.37 3.85
CA ALA A 70 10.56 -4.43 4.60
C ALA A 70 10.87 -4.97 5.98
N SER A 71 11.82 -4.34 6.65
CA SER A 71 12.15 -4.67 8.01
C SER A 71 11.24 -3.89 8.94
N GLN A 72 10.56 -4.58 9.85
CA GLN A 72 9.68 -3.89 10.80
C GLN A 72 10.49 -2.96 11.70
N ARG A 73 11.71 -3.36 12.04
CA ARG A 73 12.55 -2.53 12.85
C ARG A 73 12.87 -1.21 12.14
N GLU A 74 13.21 -1.28 10.87
CA GLU A 74 13.52 -0.08 10.11
C GLU A 74 12.27 0.80 9.96
N LEU A 75 11.13 0.19 9.79
CA LEU A 75 9.89 0.97 9.68
C LEU A 75 9.58 1.69 10.98
N ALA A 76 9.76 0.99 12.10
CA ALA A 76 9.52 1.62 13.39
C ALA A 76 10.46 2.80 13.58
N GLU A 77 11.72 2.66 13.20
CA GLU A 77 12.68 3.75 13.30
C GLU A 77 12.28 4.90 12.38
N TYR A 78 11.82 4.58 11.20
CA TYR A 78 11.40 5.61 10.26
C TYR A 78 10.28 6.47 10.83
N PHE A 79 9.36 5.85 11.57
CA PHE A 79 8.25 6.58 12.16
C PHE A 79 8.55 7.05 13.58
N ASN A 80 9.79 6.86 14.02
CA ASN A 80 10.25 7.31 15.32
C ASN A 80 9.45 6.68 16.46
N LEU A 81 9.21 5.36 16.33
CA LEU A 81 8.47 4.60 17.31
C LEU A 81 9.36 3.53 17.91
N ASP A 82 9.13 3.20 19.18
CA ASP A 82 9.87 2.10 19.76
C ASP A 82 9.18 0.79 19.34
N ARG A 83 9.82 -0.32 19.68
CA ARG A 83 9.37 -1.61 19.25
C ARG A 83 7.96 -1.94 19.76
N GLN A 84 7.68 -1.58 21.00
CA GLN A 84 6.39 -1.88 21.57
C GLN A 84 5.27 -1.09 20.91
N GLN A 85 5.53 0.19 20.68
CA GLN A 85 4.54 1.02 20.02
C GLN A 85 4.25 0.52 18.63
N TRP A 86 5.30 0.17 17.91
CA TRP A 86 5.14 -0.33 16.54
C TRP A 86 4.35 -1.64 16.54
N THR A 87 4.72 -2.56 17.44
CA THR A 87 4.05 -3.86 17.49
C THR A 87 2.56 -3.68 17.79
N ARG A 88 2.24 -2.76 18.69
CA ARG A 88 0.85 -2.54 19.06
C ARG A 88 0.05 -2.00 17.88
N ILE A 89 0.61 -1.04 17.17
CA ILE A 89 -0.09 -0.45 16.03
C ILE A 89 -0.29 -1.47 14.93
N ILE A 90 0.74 -2.25 14.65
CA ILE A 90 0.63 -3.27 13.59
C ILE A 90 -0.38 -4.34 14.00
N ALA A 91 -0.41 -4.70 15.27
CA ALA A 91 -1.38 -5.67 15.73
C ALA A 91 -2.81 -5.16 15.56
N GLU A 92 -3.01 -3.87 15.77
CA GLU A 92 -4.32 -3.29 15.53
C GLU A 92 -4.72 -3.41 14.07
N PHE A 93 -3.80 -3.10 13.17
CA PHE A 93 -4.09 -3.17 11.75
C PHE A 93 -4.41 -4.61 11.31
N THR A 94 -3.67 -5.57 11.83
CA THR A 94 -3.92 -6.95 11.45
C THR A 94 -5.21 -7.47 12.06
N SER A 95 -5.52 -7.08 13.29
CA SER A 95 -6.74 -7.55 13.92
C SER A 95 -7.98 -6.96 13.25
N GLU A 96 -7.85 -5.77 12.67
CA GLU A 96 -8.96 -5.17 11.95
C GLU A 96 -8.96 -5.55 10.48
N ASN A 97 -8.10 -6.47 10.12
CA ASN A 97 -8.07 -7.01 8.77
C ASN A 97 -7.74 -5.94 7.73
N ILE A 98 -6.89 -4.99 8.11
CA ILE A 98 -6.42 -3.95 7.20
C ILE A 98 -5.15 -4.41 6.50
N LEU A 99 -4.28 -5.10 7.24
CA LEU A 99 -3.01 -5.61 6.72
C LEU A 99 -2.87 -7.08 7.02
N LYS A 100 -2.08 -7.76 6.19
CA LYS A 100 -1.61 -9.10 6.48
C LYS A 100 -0.10 -9.04 6.50
N ILE A 101 0.52 -9.78 7.41
CA ILE A 101 1.96 -9.78 7.54
C ILE A 101 2.46 -11.21 7.55
N GLU A 102 3.46 -11.46 6.72
CA GLU A 102 4.07 -12.77 6.63
C GLU A 102 5.55 -12.62 6.87
N ARG A 103 6.11 -13.45 7.73
CA ARG A 103 7.52 -13.34 8.03
C ARG A 103 8.35 -13.87 6.88
N VAL A 104 9.40 -13.14 6.53
CA VAL A 104 10.39 -13.61 5.58
C VAL A 104 11.74 -13.47 6.25
N ARG A 105 12.77 -13.97 5.61
CA ARG A 105 14.09 -13.95 6.21
C ARG A 105 14.56 -12.52 6.38
N GLY A 106 14.77 -12.12 7.61
CA GLY A 106 15.26 -10.79 7.91
C GLY A 106 14.25 -9.68 7.84
N GLY A 107 12.98 -10.00 7.61
CA GLY A 107 11.98 -8.94 7.51
C GLY A 107 10.58 -9.50 7.45
N SER A 108 9.69 -8.74 6.84
CA SER A 108 8.28 -9.11 6.75
C SER A 108 7.72 -8.71 5.41
N ARG A 109 6.78 -9.49 4.93
CA ARG A 109 6.01 -9.17 3.74
C ARG A 109 4.69 -8.58 4.22
N PHE A 110 4.43 -7.37 3.79
CA PHE A 110 3.20 -6.67 4.14
C PHE A 110 2.26 -6.69 2.96
N SER A 111 1.00 -7.01 3.21
CA SER A 111 -0.02 -7.02 2.16
C SER A 111 -1.18 -6.17 2.61
N ILE A 112 -1.67 -5.30 1.75
CA ILE A 112 -2.86 -4.52 2.04
C ILE A 112 -4.06 -5.37 1.68
N VAL A 113 -4.90 -5.65 2.66
CA VAL A 113 -6.08 -6.48 2.45
C VAL A 113 -7.02 -5.79 1.49
N ALA A 114 -7.54 -6.54 0.53
CA ALA A 114 -8.49 -6.02 -0.45
C ALA A 114 -7.96 -4.83 -1.25
N TYR A 115 -6.66 -4.84 -1.52
CA TYR A 115 -6.04 -3.72 -2.22
C TYR A 115 -6.75 -3.42 -3.54
N ASP A 116 -7.06 -4.46 -4.33
CA ASP A 116 -7.70 -4.25 -5.62
C ASP A 116 -9.11 -3.69 -5.49
N CYS A 117 -9.78 -3.97 -4.40
CA CYS A 117 -11.10 -3.41 -4.18
C CYS A 117 -11.03 -1.95 -3.79
N ILE A 118 -9.97 -1.57 -3.12
CA ILE A 118 -9.83 -0.21 -2.62
C ILE A 118 -9.29 0.73 -3.68
N VAL A 119 -8.19 0.34 -4.35
CA VAL A 119 -7.55 1.24 -5.30
C VAL A 119 -7.89 0.94 -6.74
N GLY A 120 -8.68 -0.10 -6.97
CA GLY A 120 -9.04 -0.47 -8.33
C GLY A 120 -8.01 -1.39 -8.94
N LYS A 121 -8.38 -1.99 -10.05
CA LYS A 121 -7.53 -2.95 -10.70
C LYS A 121 -6.51 -2.28 -11.58
N LYS A 122 -5.47 -3.04 -11.93
CA LYS A 122 -4.43 -2.51 -12.76
C LYS A 122 -4.96 -2.05 -14.09
N SER A 123 -4.21 -1.15 -14.69
CA SER A 123 -4.62 -0.61 -15.96
C SER A 123 -4.73 -1.65 -17.06
N ALA A 124 -4.02 -2.73 -16.91
CA ALA A 124 -4.16 -3.79 -17.89
C ALA A 124 -5.58 -4.25 -17.97
N GLN A 125 -6.28 -4.21 -16.87
CA GLN A 125 -7.64 -4.60 -16.87
C GLN A 125 -8.51 -3.54 -17.46
N TYR A 126 -8.08 -2.30 -17.39
CA TYR A 126 -8.82 -1.26 -18.06
C TYR A 126 -8.72 -1.39 -19.54
N LYS A 127 -7.55 -1.81 -20.02
CA LYS A 127 -7.43 -2.04 -21.41
C LYS A 127 -8.34 -3.12 -21.85
N GLN A 128 -8.37 -4.14 -21.04
CA GLN A 128 -9.26 -5.17 -21.32
C GLN A 128 -10.61 -4.70 -21.20
N ALA A 129 -10.79 -3.72 -20.36
CA ALA A 129 -12.07 -3.23 -20.18
C ALA A 129 -12.57 -2.65 -21.47
N ASN A 130 -11.77 -2.25 -22.31
CA ASN A 130 -12.25 -1.81 -23.58
C ASN A 130 -12.79 -2.97 -24.34
N GLY A 131 -12.20 -4.11 -24.19
CA GLY A 131 -12.69 -5.28 -24.81
C GLY A 131 -13.22 -6.19 -23.79
N GLY A 132 -12.74 -6.10 -22.60
CA GLY A 132 -13.06 -7.04 -21.57
C GLY A 132 -13.67 -6.45 -20.34
N ASP A 133 -14.19 -5.27 -20.46
CA ASP A 133 -14.80 -4.65 -19.32
C ASP A 133 -15.78 -5.52 -18.65
N LYS A 134 -16.61 -6.17 -19.39
CA LYS A 134 -17.64 -6.96 -18.80
C LYS A 134 -17.09 -8.03 -17.93
N ALA A 135 -16.08 -8.70 -18.42
CA ALA A 135 -15.49 -9.77 -17.66
C ALA A 135 -14.90 -9.21 -16.38
N ALA A 136 -14.25 -8.08 -16.47
CA ALA A 136 -13.64 -7.48 -15.30
C ALA A 136 -14.70 -7.06 -14.29
N GLU A 137 -15.77 -6.51 -14.77
CA GLU A 137 -16.83 -6.11 -13.89
C GLU A 137 -17.49 -7.30 -13.23
N GLU A 138 -17.68 -8.34 -13.96
CA GLU A 138 -18.26 -9.51 -13.39
C GLU A 138 -17.37 -10.09 -12.34
N ALA A 139 -16.11 -10.14 -12.61
CA ALA A 139 -15.19 -10.65 -11.64
C ALA A 139 -15.20 -9.80 -10.38
N ALA A 140 -15.22 -8.51 -10.53
CA ALA A 140 -15.27 -7.64 -9.39
C ALA A 140 -16.56 -7.83 -8.60
N SER A 141 -17.64 -8.00 -9.30
CA SER A 141 -18.91 -8.23 -8.69
C SER A 141 -18.91 -9.52 -7.90
N LYS A 142 -18.32 -10.55 -8.45
CA LYS A 142 -18.24 -11.81 -7.75
C LYS A 142 -17.34 -11.71 -6.56
N ALA A 143 -16.28 -10.98 -6.68
CA ALA A 143 -15.34 -10.85 -5.58
C ALA A 143 -15.98 -10.19 -4.38
N LYS A 144 -17.01 -9.44 -4.59
CA LYS A 144 -17.67 -8.78 -3.48
C LYS A 144 -18.53 -9.68 -2.68
N LYS A 145 -18.82 -10.82 -3.15
CA LYS A 145 -19.71 -11.73 -2.45
C LYS A 145 -19.07 -12.44 -1.29
#